data_0ca7097c6da1fadd3f8a4c85d500fe3b
#
_entry.id   0ca7097c6da1fadd3f8a4c85d500fe3b
#
_cell.length_a   1.000
_cell.length_b   1.000
_cell.length_c   1.000
_cell.angle_alpha   90.00
_cell.angle_beta   90.00
_cell.angle_gamma   90.00
#
_symmetry.space_group_name_H-M   'P 1'
#
loop_
_entity.id
_entity.type
_entity.pdbx_description
1 polymer ?
#
loop_
_entity_poly.entity_id
_entity_poly.type
_entity_poly.pdbx_seq_one_letter_code
_entity_poly.pdbx_strand_id
1 'polypeptide(L)'
;MKLGLFMMPLHPLHRDPAQTLQEDRETVIFADRLGYHDAFVGEHLTDKAENVTNSFIFLASLIHATKTIKLATGTSNLSQSHPVLIAAQAAMFDHLAHGRFIFGVSPGALLSDAEALGMINEDRNKIFAEAIDVILAIWERDPPYEIDLPGNRFKVTTAKTYVGDIGKGVMYKPFQKPRPEIVGTVVAPFSKGVIAMGERDFHPLSANFLLPHWLPSHWTNYAEGKRKAGKTADPADWRIARTIFVADDGKVAERYGKRDVNSPYRFYWRQLRVKLTIPKRHIVFKTHEGQDDAELTDDYVVDRLVISGTVNKVVDQILQLREQAGDFGELVYAGMDWVDPQLARRSMELMATEVMPRVNAAIGMAAASSARLQGSSGL
;
A
#
# COMPACT_ATOMS: atom_id res chain seq x y z
N MET A 1 0.81 -16.86 -4.63
CA MET A 1 0.46 -15.53 -4.13
C MET A 1 1.35 -15.18 -2.94
N LYS A 2 1.90 -13.96 -2.87
CA LYS A 2 2.75 -13.47 -1.78
C LYS A 2 1.91 -12.93 -0.63
N LEU A 3 2.54 -12.76 0.55
CA LEU A 3 1.95 -12.12 1.73
C LEU A 3 2.78 -10.89 2.09
N GLY A 4 2.19 -9.71 2.02
CA GLY A 4 2.78 -8.43 2.43
C GLY A 4 2.16 -7.89 3.70
N LEU A 5 2.71 -6.80 4.22
CA LEU A 5 2.22 -6.04 5.37
C LEU A 5 1.97 -4.58 4.97
N PHE A 6 0.88 -4.00 5.44
CA PHE A 6 0.63 -2.56 5.37
C PHE A 6 0.52 -1.98 6.77
N MET A 7 1.43 -1.08 7.09
CA MET A 7 1.52 -0.41 8.39
C MET A 7 1.04 1.03 8.29
N MET A 8 -0.17 1.23 8.68
CA MET A 8 -0.81 2.54 8.95
C MET A 8 -1.93 2.29 9.96
N PRO A 9 -1.58 1.74 11.15
CA PRO A 9 -2.55 1.47 12.19
C PRO A 9 -3.11 2.79 12.74
N LEU A 10 -4.38 2.77 13.15
CA LEU A 10 -4.96 3.86 13.90
C LEU A 10 -4.83 3.56 15.39
N HIS A 11 -3.98 4.32 16.06
CA HIS A 11 -3.78 4.19 17.52
C HIS A 11 -4.78 5.06 18.28
N PRO A 12 -5.36 4.56 19.39
CA PRO A 12 -6.16 5.38 20.30
C PRO A 12 -5.36 6.61 20.79
N LEU A 13 -5.99 7.78 20.80
CA LEU A 13 -5.33 9.08 21.04
C LEU A 13 -4.65 9.21 22.41
N HIS A 14 -4.97 8.34 23.39
CA HIS A 14 -4.37 8.30 24.73
C HIS A 14 -3.08 7.47 24.77
N ARG A 15 -2.77 6.70 23.71
CA ARG A 15 -1.55 5.91 23.64
C ARG A 15 -0.32 6.80 23.52
N ASP A 16 0.76 6.39 24.16
CA ASP A 16 2.06 7.07 24.03
C ASP A 16 2.66 6.86 22.65
N PRO A 17 3.01 7.94 21.91
CA PRO A 17 3.53 7.82 20.54
C PRO A 17 4.87 7.06 20.48
N ALA A 18 5.74 7.20 21.48
CA ALA A 18 7.01 6.48 21.47
C ALA A 18 6.81 4.97 21.63
N GLN A 19 5.85 4.58 22.47
CA GLN A 19 5.47 3.18 22.63
C GLN A 19 4.85 2.61 21.35
N THR A 20 3.89 3.32 20.73
CA THR A 20 3.23 2.82 19.51
C THR A 20 4.19 2.76 18.33
N LEU A 21 5.10 3.72 18.17
CA LEU A 21 6.18 3.65 17.17
C LEU A 21 7.09 2.43 17.38
N GLN A 22 7.38 2.08 18.63
CA GLN A 22 8.19 0.88 18.93
C GLN A 22 7.42 -0.41 18.59
N GLU A 23 6.14 -0.49 18.94
CA GLU A 23 5.27 -1.63 18.59
C GLU A 23 5.13 -1.79 17.07
N ASP A 24 4.98 -0.69 16.34
CA ASP A 24 4.94 -0.69 14.87
C ASP A 24 6.24 -1.22 14.26
N ARG A 25 7.40 -0.80 14.82
CA ARG A 25 8.70 -1.36 14.41
C ARG A 25 8.77 -2.87 14.68
N GLU A 26 8.35 -3.30 15.87
CA GLU A 26 8.34 -4.72 16.23
C GLU A 26 7.42 -5.54 15.33
N THR A 27 6.31 -4.97 14.89
CA THR A 27 5.39 -5.62 13.94
C THR A 27 6.10 -5.90 12.61
N VAL A 28 6.84 -4.94 12.05
CA VAL A 28 7.59 -5.15 10.80
C VAL A 28 8.74 -6.15 10.98
N ILE A 29 9.47 -6.07 12.09
CA ILE A 29 10.55 -7.03 12.41
C ILE A 29 9.98 -8.44 12.55
N PHE A 30 8.80 -8.56 13.14
CA PHE A 30 8.13 -9.84 13.30
C PHE A 30 7.65 -10.39 11.95
N ALA A 31 7.09 -9.54 11.08
CA ALA A 31 6.73 -9.91 9.71
C ALA A 31 7.94 -10.43 8.91
N ASP A 32 9.13 -9.79 9.03
CA ASP A 32 10.36 -10.28 8.41
C ASP A 32 10.73 -11.69 8.88
N ARG A 33 10.62 -11.97 10.18
CA ARG A 33 10.88 -13.31 10.75
C ARG A 33 9.89 -14.36 10.25
N LEU A 34 8.67 -13.97 9.97
CA LEU A 34 7.61 -14.85 9.45
C LEU A 34 7.69 -15.03 7.93
N GLY A 35 8.58 -14.32 7.23
CA GLY A 35 8.75 -14.42 5.78
C GLY A 35 7.74 -13.63 4.97
N TYR A 36 7.16 -12.57 5.53
CA TYR A 36 6.39 -11.61 4.73
C TYR A 36 7.26 -11.00 3.65
N HIS A 37 6.68 -10.75 2.47
CA HIS A 37 7.42 -10.30 1.30
C HIS A 37 7.86 -8.85 1.39
N ASP A 38 6.94 -7.97 1.80
CA ASP A 38 7.18 -6.54 1.94
C ASP A 38 6.38 -5.93 3.10
N ALA A 39 6.78 -4.71 3.50
CA ALA A 39 6.06 -3.91 4.47
C ALA A 39 5.93 -2.48 3.95
N PHE A 40 4.71 -2.07 3.63
CA PHE A 40 4.36 -0.70 3.27
C PHE A 40 4.06 0.11 4.52
N VAL A 41 4.72 1.26 4.69
CA VAL A 41 4.53 2.15 5.84
C VAL A 41 3.98 3.49 5.35
N GLY A 42 2.77 3.83 5.81
CA GLY A 42 2.11 5.11 5.52
C GLY A 42 2.70 6.28 6.29
N GLU A 43 2.30 7.50 5.89
CA GLU A 43 2.69 8.73 6.59
C GLU A 43 1.57 9.77 6.57
N HIS A 44 1.38 10.44 7.71
CA HIS A 44 0.53 11.63 7.83
C HIS A 44 1.16 12.66 8.77
N LEU A 45 1.10 13.94 8.38
CA LEU A 45 1.70 15.03 9.16
C LEU A 45 0.82 15.46 10.33
N THR A 46 -0.50 15.37 10.17
CA THR A 46 -1.49 16.01 11.06
C THR A 46 -2.50 15.02 11.65
N ASP A 47 -2.23 13.73 11.60
CA ASP A 47 -3.10 12.70 12.19
C ASP A 47 -2.46 12.09 13.42
N LYS A 48 -2.92 12.48 14.60
CA LYS A 48 -2.39 11.96 15.87
C LYS A 48 -2.59 10.44 16.04
N ALA A 49 -3.61 9.87 15.41
CA ALA A 49 -3.85 8.43 15.47
C ALA A 49 -2.90 7.62 14.56
N GLU A 50 -2.39 8.26 13.48
CA GLU A 50 -1.42 7.69 12.56
C GLU A 50 -0.05 8.34 12.78
N ASN A 51 0.70 7.83 13.75
CA ASN A 51 1.86 8.49 14.35
C ASN A 51 3.14 8.53 13.52
N VAL A 52 3.18 7.91 12.33
CA VAL A 52 4.32 7.99 11.41
C VAL A 52 4.18 9.23 10.54
N THR A 53 4.99 10.24 10.82
CA THR A 53 4.98 11.50 10.06
C THR A 53 5.92 11.52 8.85
N ASN A 54 6.85 10.57 8.79
CA ASN A 54 7.77 10.38 7.65
C ASN A 54 8.13 8.91 7.51
N SER A 55 7.71 8.31 6.41
CA SER A 55 7.92 6.89 6.13
C SER A 55 9.40 6.53 5.95
N PHE A 56 10.23 7.40 5.32
CA PHE A 56 11.66 7.13 5.16
C PHE A 56 12.41 7.08 6.49
N ILE A 57 12.09 7.99 7.43
CA ILE A 57 12.72 7.99 8.77
C ILE A 57 12.35 6.71 9.53
N PHE A 58 11.08 6.34 9.52
CA PHE A 58 10.62 5.13 10.17
C PHE A 58 11.25 3.88 9.56
N LEU A 59 11.22 3.74 8.23
CA LEU A 59 11.80 2.62 7.51
C LEU A 59 13.33 2.52 7.69
N ALA A 60 14.04 3.64 7.78
CA ALA A 60 15.47 3.64 8.03
C ALA A 60 15.83 2.98 9.37
N SER A 61 14.97 3.10 10.38
CA SER A 61 15.11 2.42 11.66
C SER A 61 15.01 0.89 11.58
N LEU A 62 14.51 0.35 10.47
CA LEU A 62 14.25 -1.07 10.24
C LEU A 62 15.33 -1.75 9.39
N ILE A 63 16.16 -1.00 8.67
CA ILE A 63 17.13 -1.54 7.71
C ILE A 63 18.03 -2.61 8.34
N HIS A 64 18.59 -2.33 9.52
CA HIS A 64 19.46 -3.27 10.24
C HIS A 64 18.72 -4.26 11.14
N ALA A 65 17.44 -3.99 11.43
CA ALA A 65 16.61 -4.86 12.26
C ALA A 65 15.89 -5.97 11.47
N THR A 66 15.88 -5.86 10.13
CA THR A 66 15.25 -6.79 9.19
C THR A 66 16.28 -7.36 8.21
N LYS A 67 15.99 -8.53 7.63
CA LYS A 67 16.94 -9.24 6.74
C LYS A 67 16.45 -9.38 5.30
N THR A 68 15.20 -9.76 5.12
CA THR A 68 14.67 -10.21 3.82
C THR A 68 13.47 -9.40 3.34
N ILE A 69 12.64 -8.92 4.26
CA ILE A 69 11.45 -8.14 3.93
C ILE A 69 11.83 -6.88 3.14
N LYS A 70 11.11 -6.60 2.08
CA LYS A 70 11.26 -5.34 1.37
C LYS A 70 10.60 -4.21 2.17
N LEU A 71 11.25 -3.09 2.25
CA LEU A 71 10.82 -1.91 2.98
C LEU A 71 10.21 -0.91 2.00
N ALA A 72 8.93 -0.61 2.16
CA ALA A 72 8.18 0.18 1.20
C ALA A 72 7.55 1.43 1.84
N THR A 73 7.69 2.59 1.19
CA THR A 73 6.84 3.73 1.53
C THR A 73 5.38 3.41 1.17
N GLY A 74 4.43 3.70 2.03
CA GLY A 74 3.04 3.29 1.84
C GLY A 74 1.99 4.38 2.11
N THR A 75 2.25 5.62 1.62
CA THR A 75 3.10 6.08 0.52
C THR A 75 3.97 7.29 0.91
N SER A 76 4.99 7.60 0.11
CA SER A 76 5.58 8.93 0.08
C SER A 76 4.65 9.86 -0.69
N ASN A 77 4.22 10.96 -0.04
CA ASN A 77 3.24 11.90 -0.59
C ASN A 77 3.94 12.97 -1.44
N LEU A 78 4.13 12.72 -2.73
CA LEU A 78 4.99 13.52 -3.61
C LEU A 78 4.54 14.97 -3.80
N SER A 79 3.25 15.29 -3.56
CA SER A 79 2.79 16.68 -3.62
C SER A 79 3.29 17.52 -2.45
N GLN A 80 3.76 16.90 -1.37
CA GLN A 80 4.10 17.56 -0.10
C GLN A 80 5.58 17.95 0.02
N SER A 81 6.40 17.62 -0.98
CA SER A 81 7.84 17.90 -0.93
C SER A 81 8.41 18.17 -2.33
N HIS A 82 9.54 18.87 -2.39
CA HIS A 82 10.21 19.11 -3.66
C HIS A 82 10.78 17.81 -4.24
N PRO A 83 10.56 17.47 -5.53
CA PRO A 83 10.95 16.19 -6.12
C PRO A 83 12.46 15.88 -6.02
N VAL A 84 13.32 16.88 -6.02
CA VAL A 84 14.78 16.70 -5.81
C VAL A 84 15.06 16.08 -4.45
N LEU A 85 14.38 16.53 -3.39
CA LEU A 85 14.58 15.99 -2.04
C LEU A 85 14.14 14.54 -1.97
N ILE A 86 12.97 14.23 -2.53
CA ILE A 86 12.43 12.86 -2.56
C ILE A 86 13.33 11.95 -3.40
N ALA A 87 13.77 12.39 -4.58
CA ALA A 87 14.67 11.60 -5.44
C ALA A 87 15.98 11.25 -4.72
N ALA A 88 16.56 12.21 -3.99
CA ALA A 88 17.78 12.00 -3.23
C ALA A 88 17.56 11.06 -2.03
N GLN A 89 16.49 11.25 -1.27
CA GLN A 89 16.13 10.40 -0.12
C GLN A 89 15.87 8.96 -0.55
N ALA A 90 15.07 8.75 -1.61
CA ALA A 90 14.74 7.44 -2.13
C ALA A 90 15.99 6.71 -2.66
N ALA A 91 16.87 7.41 -3.40
CA ALA A 91 18.13 6.83 -3.87
C ALA A 91 19.05 6.43 -2.72
N MET A 92 19.23 7.31 -1.72
CA MET A 92 20.04 7.02 -0.54
C MET A 92 19.48 5.84 0.26
N PHE A 93 18.14 5.81 0.45
CA PHE A 93 17.49 4.72 1.16
C PHE A 93 17.70 3.39 0.44
N ASP A 94 17.57 3.35 -0.89
CA ASP A 94 17.76 2.16 -1.71
C ASP A 94 19.18 1.59 -1.59
N HIS A 95 20.20 2.47 -1.54
CA HIS A 95 21.58 2.08 -1.26
C HIS A 95 21.73 1.49 0.15
N LEU A 96 21.19 2.16 1.18
CA LEU A 96 21.27 1.69 2.57
C LEU A 96 20.56 0.35 2.77
N ALA A 97 19.42 0.16 2.10
CA ALA A 97 18.63 -1.07 2.15
C ALA A 97 19.15 -2.17 1.20
N HIS A 98 20.23 -1.92 0.45
CA HIS A 98 20.80 -2.86 -0.53
C HIS A 98 19.75 -3.44 -1.49
N GLY A 99 18.89 -2.58 -2.06
CA GLY A 99 17.87 -2.98 -3.04
C GLY A 99 16.61 -3.61 -2.44
N ARG A 100 16.45 -3.63 -1.13
CA ARG A 100 15.19 -4.05 -0.47
C ARG A 100 14.17 -2.91 -0.39
N PHE A 101 14.25 -1.92 -1.24
CA PHE A 101 13.35 -0.77 -1.26
C PHE A 101 12.27 -0.91 -2.33
N ILE A 102 11.03 -0.57 -1.97
CA ILE A 102 9.91 -0.33 -2.89
C ILE A 102 9.47 1.12 -2.70
N PHE A 103 9.41 1.86 -3.79
CA PHE A 103 8.98 3.25 -3.75
C PHE A 103 7.47 3.37 -3.95
N GLY A 104 6.73 3.32 -2.84
CA GLY A 104 5.30 3.55 -2.83
C GLY A 104 4.98 5.04 -2.86
N VAL A 105 4.13 5.47 -3.78
CA VAL A 105 3.88 6.88 -4.08
C VAL A 105 2.41 7.23 -4.17
N SER A 106 2.04 8.44 -3.74
CA SER A 106 0.70 8.99 -3.91
C SER A 106 0.70 10.52 -3.95
N PRO A 107 -0.45 11.13 -4.34
CA PRO A 107 -0.62 12.58 -4.25
C PRO A 107 -0.87 13.10 -2.82
N GLY A 108 -1.01 12.22 -1.81
CA GLY A 108 -1.47 12.59 -0.47
C GLY A 108 -2.99 12.81 -0.40
N ALA A 109 -3.67 12.06 0.45
CA ALA A 109 -5.13 12.05 0.53
C ALA A 109 -5.71 12.90 1.67
N LEU A 110 -4.97 13.07 2.77
CA LEU A 110 -5.46 13.75 3.97
C LEU A 110 -5.56 15.27 3.75
N LEU A 111 -6.76 15.82 4.00
CA LEU A 111 -7.02 17.24 3.77
C LEU A 111 -6.32 18.14 4.80
N SER A 112 -6.21 17.69 6.05
CA SER A 112 -5.52 18.46 7.10
C SER A 112 -4.01 18.59 6.83
N ASP A 113 -3.36 17.59 6.22
CA ASP A 113 -1.98 17.70 5.75
C ASP A 113 -1.85 18.77 4.66
N ALA A 114 -2.79 18.75 3.70
CA ALA A 114 -2.81 19.74 2.62
C ALA A 114 -3.08 21.16 3.16
N GLU A 115 -3.97 21.31 4.16
CA GLU A 115 -4.24 22.59 4.81
C GLU A 115 -3.01 23.12 5.56
N ALA A 116 -2.38 22.27 6.37
CA ALA A 116 -1.17 22.63 7.12
C ALA A 116 -0.01 23.07 6.22
N LEU A 117 0.06 22.53 5.01
CA LEU A 117 1.07 22.90 3.99
C LEU A 117 0.63 24.05 3.08
N GLY A 118 -0.55 24.66 3.31
CA GLY A 118 -1.09 25.73 2.47
C GLY A 118 -1.52 25.28 1.07
N MET A 119 -1.81 23.97 0.89
CA MET A 119 -2.07 23.35 -0.41
C MET A 119 -3.50 22.83 -0.57
N ILE A 120 -4.43 23.26 0.31
CA ILE A 120 -5.80 22.70 0.33
C ILE A 120 -6.56 22.93 -0.99
N ASN A 121 -6.26 24.03 -1.68
CA ASN A 121 -6.87 24.40 -2.96
C ASN A 121 -6.05 24.00 -4.19
N GLU A 122 -4.90 23.34 -3.99
CA GLU A 122 -4.04 22.89 -5.09
C GLU A 122 -4.51 21.56 -5.69
N ASP A 123 -4.31 21.40 -6.99
CA ASP A 123 -4.47 20.09 -7.65
C ASP A 123 -3.29 19.16 -7.31
N ARG A 124 -3.42 18.44 -6.20
CA ARG A 124 -2.37 17.52 -5.72
C ARG A 124 -2.11 16.36 -6.67
N ASN A 125 -3.09 15.95 -7.48
CA ASN A 125 -2.87 14.91 -8.49
C ASN A 125 -1.95 15.44 -9.61
N LYS A 126 -2.14 16.69 -10.01
CA LYS A 126 -1.26 17.35 -10.99
C LYS A 126 0.15 17.52 -10.42
N ILE A 127 0.28 18.02 -9.18
CA ILE A 127 1.58 18.16 -8.50
C ILE A 127 2.31 16.81 -8.41
N PHE A 128 1.58 15.76 -8.03
CA PHE A 128 2.10 14.40 -7.97
C PHE A 128 2.66 13.93 -9.33
N ALA A 129 1.89 14.12 -10.42
CA ALA A 129 2.32 13.72 -11.75
C ALA A 129 3.57 14.50 -12.20
N GLU A 130 3.60 15.81 -11.94
CA GLU A 130 4.75 16.67 -12.21
C GLU A 130 5.99 16.26 -11.40
N ALA A 131 5.82 15.94 -10.12
CA ALA A 131 6.91 15.54 -9.24
C ALA A 131 7.51 14.18 -9.62
N ILE A 132 6.67 13.17 -9.91
CA ILE A 132 7.18 11.85 -10.28
C ILE A 132 7.94 11.88 -11.61
N ASP A 133 7.49 12.67 -12.59
CA ASP A 133 8.18 12.82 -13.88
C ASP A 133 9.57 13.46 -13.68
N VAL A 134 9.71 14.42 -12.76
CA VAL A 134 11.02 15.02 -12.41
C VAL A 134 11.91 14.02 -11.66
N ILE A 135 11.37 13.24 -10.72
CA ILE A 135 12.11 12.20 -10.00
C ILE A 135 12.70 11.19 -10.98
N LEU A 136 11.88 10.70 -11.92
CA LEU A 136 12.32 9.75 -12.93
C LEU A 136 13.41 10.36 -13.85
N ALA A 137 13.23 11.61 -14.26
CA ALA A 137 14.23 12.31 -15.06
C ALA A 137 15.58 12.51 -14.33
N ILE A 138 15.55 12.75 -13.01
CA ILE A 138 16.78 12.82 -12.19
C ILE A 138 17.50 11.46 -12.18
N TRP A 139 16.77 10.35 -12.04
CA TRP A 139 17.37 9.03 -12.00
C TRP A 139 17.85 8.53 -13.36
N GLU A 140 17.27 9.01 -14.45
CA GLU A 140 17.62 8.63 -15.83
C GLU A 140 18.78 9.45 -16.38
N ARG A 141 18.74 10.79 -16.21
CA ARG A 141 19.69 11.72 -16.84
C ARG A 141 21.02 11.80 -16.08
N ASP A 142 22.06 12.25 -16.79
CA ASP A 142 23.38 12.51 -16.23
C ASP A 142 23.60 14.01 -15.96
N PRO A 143 24.47 14.37 -14.98
CA PRO A 143 24.81 15.76 -14.72
C PRO A 143 25.69 16.38 -15.83
N PRO A 144 25.70 17.72 -16.00
CA PRO A 144 24.87 18.68 -15.27
C PRO A 144 23.39 18.54 -15.61
N TYR A 145 22.52 18.60 -14.61
CA TYR A 145 21.09 18.46 -14.85
C TYR A 145 20.52 19.75 -15.45
N GLU A 146 19.70 19.61 -16.46
CA GLU A 146 18.81 20.61 -17.04
C GLU A 146 17.47 19.95 -17.30
N ILE A 147 16.58 19.90 -16.27
CA ILE A 147 15.27 19.29 -16.33
C ILE A 147 14.23 20.41 -16.32
N ASP A 148 13.71 20.73 -17.48
CA ASP A 148 12.60 21.65 -17.72
C ASP A 148 11.57 20.92 -18.60
N LEU A 149 10.64 20.21 -17.93
CA LEU A 149 9.63 19.41 -18.62
C LEU A 149 8.46 20.32 -19.04
N PRO A 150 7.92 20.18 -20.25
CA PRO A 150 6.83 21.03 -20.74
C PRO A 150 5.62 21.05 -19.79
N GLY A 151 5.22 22.24 -19.33
CA GLY A 151 4.09 22.45 -18.45
C GLY A 151 4.30 22.03 -16.99
N ASN A 152 5.49 21.56 -16.62
CA ASN A 152 5.84 21.17 -15.27
C ASN A 152 6.24 22.39 -14.44
N ARG A 153 5.77 22.47 -13.18
CA ARG A 153 6.13 23.57 -12.24
C ARG A 153 7.55 23.47 -11.72
N PHE A 154 8.12 22.25 -11.68
CA PHE A 154 9.45 22.00 -11.13
C PHE A 154 10.50 22.08 -12.21
N LYS A 155 11.46 22.97 -12.03
CA LYS A 155 12.65 23.08 -12.87
C LYS A 155 13.88 22.74 -12.05
N VAL A 156 14.71 21.84 -12.55
CA VAL A 156 15.91 21.37 -11.86
C VAL A 156 17.12 21.60 -12.72
N THR A 157 18.09 22.37 -12.23
CA THR A 157 19.37 22.58 -12.90
C THR A 157 20.53 22.57 -11.93
N THR A 158 21.65 22.02 -12.35
CA THR A 158 22.93 22.14 -11.67
C THR A 158 24.01 22.74 -12.59
N ALA A 159 23.64 23.20 -13.77
CA ALA A 159 24.57 23.66 -14.81
C ALA A 159 25.53 24.77 -14.34
N LYS A 160 25.04 25.70 -13.49
CA LYS A 160 25.87 26.82 -12.98
C LYS A 160 26.89 26.42 -11.91
N THR A 161 26.70 25.28 -11.25
CA THR A 161 27.46 24.89 -10.05
C THR A 161 28.11 23.52 -10.17
N TYR A 162 27.94 22.88 -11.30
CA TYR A 162 28.45 21.54 -11.60
C TYR A 162 30.00 21.59 -11.69
N VAL A 163 30.67 20.67 -10.97
CA VAL A 163 32.09 20.42 -11.07
C VAL A 163 32.30 18.92 -11.04
N GLY A 164 32.42 18.30 -12.22
CA GLY A 164 32.43 16.85 -12.41
C GLY A 164 33.52 16.12 -11.64
N ASP A 165 34.76 16.67 -11.66
CA ASP A 165 35.91 16.03 -11.07
C ASP A 165 35.83 15.82 -9.53
N ILE A 166 34.97 16.58 -8.87
CA ILE A 166 34.74 16.46 -7.41
C ILE A 166 33.30 15.99 -7.09
N GLY A 167 32.53 15.64 -8.11
CA GLY A 167 31.14 15.18 -7.93
C GLY A 167 30.14 16.25 -7.47
N LYS A 168 30.51 17.55 -7.54
CA LYS A 168 29.60 18.63 -7.16
C LYS A 168 28.54 18.85 -8.22
N GLY A 169 27.27 18.92 -7.79
CA GLY A 169 26.12 19.02 -8.71
C GLY A 169 25.65 17.67 -9.26
N VAL A 170 26.14 16.58 -8.69
CA VAL A 170 25.77 15.20 -9.04
C VAL A 170 24.77 14.65 -7.99
N MET A 171 23.65 14.09 -8.44
CA MET A 171 22.70 13.37 -7.57
C MET A 171 22.91 11.86 -7.71
N TYR A 172 22.79 11.13 -6.60
CA TYR A 172 22.86 9.67 -6.64
C TYR A 172 21.67 9.08 -7.40
N LYS A 173 21.96 8.10 -8.23
CA LYS A 173 20.94 7.21 -8.82
C LYS A 173 20.65 6.08 -7.84
N PRO A 174 19.44 5.47 -7.88
CA PRO A 174 19.12 4.33 -7.03
C PRO A 174 20.09 3.17 -7.19
N PHE A 175 20.19 2.34 -6.16
CA PHE A 175 20.95 1.09 -6.16
C PHE A 175 20.37 0.10 -7.18
N GLN A 176 19.03 -0.08 -7.17
CA GLN A 176 18.30 -0.92 -8.12
C GLN A 176 18.29 -0.30 -9.53
N LYS A 177 18.41 -1.13 -10.56
CA LYS A 177 18.45 -0.70 -11.96
C LYS A 177 17.25 -1.23 -12.74
N PRO A 178 16.61 -0.40 -13.58
CA PRO A 178 16.88 1.03 -13.81
C PRO A 178 16.44 1.92 -12.64
N ARG A 179 15.58 1.43 -11.73
CA ARG A 179 15.03 2.10 -10.56
C ARG A 179 14.39 1.09 -9.60
N PRO A 180 14.07 1.46 -8.35
CA PRO A 180 13.23 0.64 -7.47
C PRO A 180 11.87 0.37 -8.11
N GLU A 181 11.23 -0.73 -7.71
CA GLU A 181 9.82 -0.95 -7.99
C GLU A 181 9.01 0.26 -7.48
N ILE A 182 8.10 0.79 -8.32
CA ILE A 182 7.21 1.88 -7.94
C ILE A 182 5.80 1.33 -7.78
N VAL A 183 5.19 1.60 -6.61
CA VAL A 183 3.84 1.16 -6.29
C VAL A 183 2.95 2.37 -6.04
N GLY A 184 1.80 2.41 -6.70
CA GLY A 184 0.77 3.42 -6.45
C GLY A 184 -0.40 2.86 -5.65
N THR A 185 -0.84 3.55 -4.59
CA THR A 185 -2.07 3.16 -3.88
C THR A 185 -3.31 3.58 -4.64
N VAL A 186 -4.31 2.71 -4.66
CA VAL A 186 -5.60 2.94 -5.31
C VAL A 186 -6.69 2.93 -4.26
N VAL A 187 -7.34 4.08 -4.07
CA VAL A 187 -8.24 4.35 -2.95
C VAL A 187 -9.70 4.63 -3.38
N ALA A 188 -10.00 4.58 -4.67
CA ALA A 188 -11.33 4.89 -5.20
C ALA A 188 -11.73 3.91 -6.32
N PRO A 189 -13.01 3.52 -6.41
CA PRO A 189 -13.53 2.78 -7.55
C PRO A 189 -13.26 3.50 -8.86
N PHE A 190 -13.07 2.77 -9.95
CA PHE A 190 -12.88 3.28 -11.31
C PHE A 190 -11.76 4.34 -11.47
N SER A 191 -10.77 4.32 -10.58
CA SER A 191 -9.66 5.30 -10.59
C SER A 191 -8.91 5.32 -11.92
N LYS A 192 -9.02 6.43 -12.66
CA LYS A 192 -8.28 6.64 -13.92
C LYS A 192 -6.77 6.77 -13.72
N GLY A 193 -6.31 7.12 -12.51
CA GLY A 193 -4.90 7.15 -12.16
C GLY A 193 -4.22 5.79 -12.33
N VAL A 194 -4.97 4.70 -12.24
CA VAL A 194 -4.46 3.34 -12.45
C VAL A 194 -4.05 3.09 -13.91
N ILE A 195 -4.70 3.75 -14.87
CA ILE A 195 -4.29 3.71 -16.29
C ILE A 195 -2.87 4.29 -16.43
N ALA A 196 -2.64 5.47 -15.84
CA ALA A 196 -1.31 6.09 -15.85
C ALA A 196 -0.24 5.25 -15.12
N MET A 197 -0.63 4.49 -14.08
CA MET A 197 0.27 3.51 -13.44
C MET A 197 0.67 2.41 -14.44
N GLY A 198 -0.29 1.82 -15.15
CA GLY A 198 -0.02 0.81 -16.16
C GLY A 198 0.88 1.33 -17.30
N GLU A 199 0.63 2.53 -17.79
CA GLU A 199 1.45 3.19 -18.82
C GLU A 199 2.91 3.38 -18.38
N ARG A 200 3.15 3.73 -17.10
CA ARG A 200 4.48 3.98 -16.52
C ARG A 200 5.16 2.74 -15.92
N ASP A 201 4.52 1.58 -16.00
CA ASP A 201 5.01 0.35 -15.35
C ASP A 201 5.15 0.51 -13.82
N PHE A 202 4.14 1.12 -13.21
CA PHE A 202 3.98 1.19 -11.76
C PHE A 202 2.93 0.17 -11.35
N HIS A 203 3.14 -0.50 -10.22
CA HIS A 203 2.26 -1.57 -9.76
C HIS A 203 1.16 -1.01 -8.85
N PRO A 204 -0.10 -1.43 -9.03
CA PRO A 204 -1.20 -0.95 -8.18
C PRO A 204 -1.27 -1.72 -6.86
N LEU A 205 -1.56 -1.00 -5.76
CA LEU A 205 -1.97 -1.54 -4.48
C LEU A 205 -3.37 -1.03 -4.15
N SER A 206 -4.35 -1.91 -4.22
CA SER A 206 -5.75 -1.61 -3.86
C SER A 206 -5.92 -1.56 -2.35
N ALA A 207 -6.42 -0.44 -1.84
CA ALA A 207 -6.56 -0.19 -0.41
C ALA A 207 -7.54 -1.15 0.27
N ASN A 208 -7.34 -1.38 1.57
CA ASN A 208 -8.11 -2.33 2.38
C ASN A 208 -9.58 -1.93 2.61
N PHE A 209 -9.94 -0.68 2.36
CA PHE A 209 -11.29 -0.15 2.63
C PHE A 209 -12.25 -0.17 1.41
N LEU A 210 -11.81 -0.71 0.28
CA LEU A 210 -12.68 -0.92 -0.88
C LEU A 210 -13.45 -2.23 -0.76
N LEU A 211 -14.76 -2.18 -0.95
CA LEU A 211 -15.54 -3.41 -1.07
C LEU A 211 -15.03 -4.27 -2.24
N PRO A 212 -15.03 -5.60 -2.12
CA PRO A 212 -14.44 -6.49 -3.12
C PRO A 212 -14.96 -6.30 -4.55
N HIS A 213 -16.24 -5.98 -4.72
CA HIS A 213 -16.84 -5.76 -6.04
C HIS A 213 -16.30 -4.54 -6.81
N TRP A 214 -15.61 -3.60 -6.13
CA TRP A 214 -14.96 -2.46 -6.79
C TRP A 214 -13.59 -2.81 -7.38
N LEU A 215 -12.95 -3.87 -6.89
CA LEU A 215 -11.58 -4.23 -7.26
C LEU A 215 -11.38 -4.55 -8.75
N PRO A 216 -12.32 -5.23 -9.46
CA PRO A 216 -12.16 -5.49 -10.88
C PRO A 216 -11.96 -4.23 -11.72
N SER A 217 -12.50 -3.07 -11.26
CA SER A 217 -12.31 -1.79 -11.94
C SER A 217 -10.84 -1.33 -11.95
N HIS A 218 -10.08 -1.69 -10.92
CA HIS A 218 -8.64 -1.38 -10.83
C HIS A 218 -7.84 -2.23 -11.81
N TRP A 219 -8.13 -3.54 -11.87
CA TRP A 219 -7.49 -4.42 -12.83
C TRP A 219 -7.76 -4.01 -14.28
N THR A 220 -9.02 -3.70 -14.60
CA THR A 220 -9.42 -3.24 -15.93
C THR A 220 -8.63 -2.00 -16.35
N ASN A 221 -8.52 -1.01 -15.46
CA ASN A 221 -7.78 0.22 -15.73
C ASN A 221 -6.26 -0.02 -15.83
N TYR A 222 -5.71 -0.93 -15.00
CA TYR A 222 -4.30 -1.30 -15.07
C TYR A 222 -3.95 -1.97 -16.40
N ALA A 223 -4.74 -2.96 -16.79
CA ALA A 223 -4.57 -3.66 -18.06
C ALA A 223 -4.69 -2.72 -19.26
N GLU A 224 -5.61 -1.76 -19.22
CA GLU A 224 -5.72 -0.71 -20.24
C GLU A 224 -4.46 0.15 -20.32
N GLY A 225 -3.90 0.56 -19.19
CA GLY A 225 -2.66 1.33 -19.15
C GLY A 225 -1.47 0.55 -19.73
N LYS A 226 -1.30 -0.72 -19.34
CA LYS A 226 -0.27 -1.60 -19.92
C LYS A 226 -0.44 -1.75 -21.44
N ARG A 227 -1.68 -1.99 -21.90
CA ARG A 227 -1.99 -2.11 -23.32
C ARG A 227 -1.61 -0.83 -24.11
N LYS A 228 -1.90 0.35 -23.58
CA LYS A 228 -1.50 1.63 -24.17
C LYS A 228 0.01 1.78 -24.29
N ALA A 229 0.75 1.26 -23.33
CA ALA A 229 2.21 1.23 -23.36
C ALA A 229 2.80 0.08 -24.20
N GLY A 230 1.97 -0.70 -24.92
CA GLY A 230 2.42 -1.86 -25.69
C GLY A 230 2.88 -3.04 -24.83
N LYS A 231 2.45 -3.11 -23.58
CA LYS A 231 2.80 -4.16 -22.61
C LYS A 231 1.58 -5.00 -22.24
N THR A 232 1.83 -6.19 -21.70
CA THR A 232 0.81 -7.06 -21.13
C THR A 232 0.76 -6.85 -19.62
N ALA A 233 -0.44 -6.80 -19.06
CA ALA A 233 -0.63 -6.78 -17.61
C ALA A 233 -0.42 -8.19 -17.05
N ASP A 234 0.33 -8.28 -15.95
CA ASP A 234 0.51 -9.52 -15.18
C ASP A 234 -0.19 -9.37 -13.82
N PRO A 235 -1.08 -10.30 -13.44
CA PRO A 235 -1.68 -10.30 -12.11
C PRO A 235 -0.64 -10.31 -10.97
N ALA A 236 0.57 -10.79 -11.22
CA ALA A 236 1.67 -10.76 -10.25
C ALA A 236 2.05 -9.33 -9.80
N ASP A 237 1.75 -8.32 -10.61
CA ASP A 237 2.03 -6.91 -10.32
C ASP A 237 1.00 -6.28 -9.37
N TRP A 238 -0.18 -6.90 -9.22
CA TRP A 238 -1.28 -6.33 -8.47
C TRP A 238 -1.30 -6.79 -7.02
N ARG A 239 -1.37 -5.82 -6.10
CA ARG A 239 -1.51 -6.01 -4.66
C ARG A 239 -2.91 -5.63 -4.19
N ILE A 240 -3.47 -6.42 -3.27
CA ILE A 240 -4.74 -6.13 -2.61
C ILE A 240 -4.54 -6.15 -1.11
N ALA A 241 -4.73 -5.00 -0.46
CA ALA A 241 -4.70 -4.91 0.99
C ALA A 241 -6.03 -5.33 1.60
N ARG A 242 -5.99 -6.03 2.74
CA ARG A 242 -7.17 -6.43 3.53
C ARG A 242 -6.88 -6.36 5.02
N THR A 243 -7.90 -5.96 5.76
CA THR A 243 -7.94 -6.12 7.21
C THR A 243 -8.27 -7.57 7.52
N ILE A 244 -7.36 -8.27 8.18
CA ILE A 244 -7.48 -9.70 8.45
C ILE A 244 -7.22 -9.96 9.94
N PHE A 245 -8.02 -10.83 10.55
CA PHE A 245 -7.79 -11.36 11.90
C PHE A 245 -8.02 -12.86 11.91
N VAL A 246 -6.98 -13.62 12.21
CA VAL A 246 -7.03 -15.08 12.34
C VAL A 246 -6.85 -15.45 13.79
N ALA A 247 -7.69 -16.36 14.31
CA ALA A 247 -7.55 -16.90 15.64
C ALA A 247 -7.74 -18.42 15.64
N ASP A 248 -7.18 -19.08 16.65
CA ASP A 248 -7.35 -20.53 16.84
C ASP A 248 -8.81 -20.88 17.19
N ASP A 249 -9.52 -19.98 17.87
CA ASP A 249 -10.93 -20.12 18.27
C ASP A 249 -11.85 -19.17 17.49
N GLY A 250 -12.94 -19.73 16.93
CA GLY A 250 -13.88 -18.96 16.11
C GLY A 250 -14.69 -17.93 16.89
N LYS A 251 -14.95 -18.13 18.19
CA LYS A 251 -15.63 -17.15 19.05
C LYS A 251 -14.72 -15.99 19.37
N VAL A 252 -13.42 -16.26 19.59
CA VAL A 252 -12.40 -15.20 19.74
C VAL A 252 -12.30 -14.40 18.47
N ALA A 253 -12.24 -15.05 17.29
CA ALA A 253 -12.17 -14.38 16.01
C ALA A 253 -13.38 -13.46 15.76
N GLU A 254 -14.60 -13.94 16.01
CA GLU A 254 -15.82 -13.14 15.84
C GLU A 254 -15.87 -11.96 16.81
N ARG A 255 -15.61 -12.24 18.10
CA ARG A 255 -15.65 -11.20 19.12
C ARG A 255 -14.59 -10.12 18.89
N TYR A 256 -13.31 -10.50 18.85
CA TYR A 256 -12.20 -9.55 18.76
C TYR A 256 -12.09 -8.92 17.36
N GLY A 257 -12.24 -9.69 16.30
CA GLY A 257 -12.15 -9.17 14.94
C GLY A 257 -13.32 -8.30 14.51
N LYS A 258 -14.55 -8.49 15.11
CA LYS A 258 -15.76 -7.85 14.59
C LYS A 258 -16.64 -7.17 15.62
N ARG A 259 -16.82 -7.70 16.86
CA ARG A 259 -17.88 -7.27 17.77
C ARG A 259 -17.42 -6.45 18.97
N ASP A 260 -16.23 -6.70 19.47
CA ASP A 260 -15.71 -5.98 20.64
C ASP A 260 -15.42 -4.52 20.30
N VAL A 261 -16.16 -3.61 20.93
CA VAL A 261 -16.05 -2.15 20.72
C VAL A 261 -14.68 -1.61 21.09
N ASN A 262 -13.93 -2.32 21.92
CA ASN A 262 -12.58 -1.95 22.35
C ASN A 262 -11.49 -2.61 21.49
N SER A 263 -11.86 -3.44 20.51
CA SER A 263 -10.88 -4.04 19.62
C SER A 263 -10.26 -3.01 18.66
N PRO A 264 -9.01 -3.22 18.22
CA PRO A 264 -8.37 -2.34 17.26
C PRO A 264 -9.12 -2.32 15.91
N TYR A 265 -9.77 -3.42 15.53
CA TYR A 265 -10.54 -3.53 14.30
C TYR A 265 -11.76 -2.60 14.29
N ARG A 266 -12.55 -2.60 15.39
CA ARG A 266 -13.70 -1.70 15.55
C ARG A 266 -13.26 -0.24 15.61
N PHE A 267 -12.19 0.05 16.36
CA PHE A 267 -11.63 1.39 16.43
C PHE A 267 -11.18 1.89 15.06
N TYR A 268 -10.40 1.09 14.33
CA TYR A 268 -9.91 1.41 13.00
C TYR A 268 -11.04 1.76 12.03
N TRP A 269 -12.03 0.88 11.91
CA TRP A 269 -13.11 1.07 10.94
C TRP A 269 -14.03 2.24 11.28
N ARG A 270 -14.30 2.48 12.57
CA ARG A 270 -15.06 3.65 13.00
C ARG A 270 -14.33 4.96 12.64
N GLN A 271 -13.00 5.03 12.90
CA GLN A 271 -12.19 6.20 12.55
C GLN A 271 -12.13 6.41 11.04
N LEU A 272 -11.86 5.36 10.28
CA LEU A 272 -11.73 5.45 8.82
C LEU A 272 -13.05 5.84 8.16
N ARG A 273 -14.19 5.33 8.65
CA ARG A 273 -15.52 5.72 8.18
C ARG A 273 -15.72 7.23 8.33
N VAL A 274 -15.39 7.78 9.49
CA VAL A 274 -15.47 9.25 9.72
C VAL A 274 -14.54 10.00 8.79
N LYS A 275 -13.28 9.59 8.69
CA LYS A 275 -12.27 10.22 7.80
C LYS A 275 -12.69 10.23 6.33
N LEU A 276 -13.38 9.22 5.86
CA LEU A 276 -13.85 9.13 4.46
C LEU A 276 -15.20 9.83 4.22
N THR A 277 -16.01 10.00 5.25
CA THR A 277 -17.30 10.73 5.15
C THR A 277 -17.09 12.23 4.97
N ILE A 278 -16.15 12.84 5.70
CA ILE A 278 -15.84 14.28 5.62
C ILE A 278 -15.56 14.73 4.17
N PRO A 279 -14.65 14.09 3.40
CA PRO A 279 -14.41 14.44 2.01
C PRO A 279 -15.43 13.83 1.02
N LYS A 280 -16.55 13.27 1.51
CA LYS A 280 -17.60 12.61 0.71
C LYS A 280 -17.07 11.43 -0.13
N ARG A 281 -16.10 10.67 0.41
CA ARG A 281 -15.48 9.50 -0.25
C ARG A 281 -16.05 8.17 0.20
N HIS A 282 -17.15 8.14 0.94
CA HIS A 282 -17.79 6.96 1.52
C HIS A 282 -18.42 6.00 0.50
N ILE A 283 -18.45 6.38 -0.78
CA ILE A 283 -18.83 5.47 -1.89
C ILE A 283 -18.07 4.14 -1.85
N VAL A 284 -16.85 4.12 -1.32
CA VAL A 284 -16.02 2.91 -1.19
C VAL A 284 -16.67 1.83 -0.33
N PHE A 285 -17.58 2.22 0.59
CA PHE A 285 -18.32 1.32 1.47
C PHE A 285 -19.69 0.91 0.91
N LYS A 286 -20.13 1.52 -0.18
CA LYS A 286 -21.45 1.25 -0.79
C LYS A 286 -21.38 0.05 -1.73
N THR A 287 -22.45 -0.73 -1.76
CA THR A 287 -22.65 -1.80 -2.75
C THR A 287 -23.11 -1.26 -4.11
N HIS A 288 -23.73 -0.07 -4.12
CA HIS A 288 -24.17 0.66 -5.31
C HIS A 288 -24.31 2.16 -4.98
N GLU A 289 -24.27 3.03 -5.97
CA GLU A 289 -24.29 4.50 -5.79
C GLU A 289 -25.51 5.00 -5.04
N GLY A 290 -26.68 4.40 -5.22
CA GLY A 290 -27.94 4.79 -4.58
C GLY A 290 -28.14 4.29 -3.16
N GLN A 291 -27.18 3.57 -2.56
CA GLN A 291 -27.31 3.08 -1.19
C GLN A 291 -27.35 4.24 -0.19
N ASP A 292 -28.28 4.18 0.78
CA ASP A 292 -28.41 5.21 1.82
C ASP A 292 -27.17 5.22 2.74
N ASP A 293 -26.64 6.41 2.99
CA ASP A 293 -25.50 6.60 3.89
C ASP A 293 -25.82 6.17 5.34
N ALA A 294 -27.09 6.21 5.75
CA ALA A 294 -27.52 5.74 7.07
C ALA A 294 -27.31 4.22 7.27
N GLU A 295 -27.26 3.44 6.21
CA GLU A 295 -26.96 2.01 6.27
C GLU A 295 -25.47 1.71 6.55
N LEU A 296 -24.57 2.68 6.33
CA LEU A 296 -23.13 2.51 6.47
C LEU A 296 -22.70 2.55 7.95
N THR A 297 -23.30 1.70 8.77
CA THR A 297 -22.97 1.57 10.19
C THR A 297 -21.59 0.93 10.41
N ASP A 298 -21.06 1.03 11.63
CA ASP A 298 -19.80 0.34 11.98
C ASP A 298 -19.90 -1.17 11.78
N ASP A 299 -21.04 -1.77 12.14
CA ASP A 299 -21.29 -3.22 11.94
C ASP A 299 -21.31 -3.58 10.45
N TYR A 300 -22.00 -2.77 9.64
CA TYR A 300 -22.07 -2.96 8.19
C TYR A 300 -20.67 -2.97 7.56
N VAL A 301 -19.83 -1.99 7.92
CA VAL A 301 -18.47 -1.85 7.36
C VAL A 301 -17.55 -2.96 7.83
N VAL A 302 -17.56 -3.27 9.13
CA VAL A 302 -16.72 -4.32 9.70
C VAL A 302 -17.08 -5.70 9.14
N ASP A 303 -18.39 -6.01 9.01
CA ASP A 303 -18.82 -7.30 8.48
C ASP A 303 -18.37 -7.56 7.04
N ARG A 304 -18.23 -6.50 6.24
CA ARG A 304 -17.87 -6.59 4.81
C ARG A 304 -16.36 -6.46 4.54
N LEU A 305 -15.63 -5.76 5.40
CA LEU A 305 -14.24 -5.40 5.13
C LEU A 305 -13.23 -6.10 6.03
N VAL A 306 -13.67 -6.74 7.13
CA VAL A 306 -12.79 -7.53 7.99
C VAL A 306 -12.94 -9.02 7.65
N ILE A 307 -11.89 -9.60 7.10
CA ILE A 307 -11.75 -11.04 6.96
C ILE A 307 -11.39 -11.57 8.36
N SER A 308 -12.28 -12.34 9.00
CA SER A 308 -12.04 -12.83 10.35
C SER A 308 -12.58 -14.25 10.54
N GLY A 309 -11.83 -15.09 11.25
CA GLY A 309 -12.21 -16.46 11.53
C GLY A 309 -11.07 -17.33 12.01
N THR A 310 -11.38 -18.62 12.10
CA THR A 310 -10.35 -19.67 12.18
C THR A 310 -9.59 -19.76 10.86
N VAL A 311 -8.48 -20.47 10.84
CA VAL A 311 -7.66 -20.69 9.63
C VAL A 311 -8.53 -21.11 8.43
N ASN A 312 -9.38 -22.12 8.58
CA ASN A 312 -10.22 -22.61 7.47
C ASN A 312 -11.17 -21.52 6.97
N LYS A 313 -11.85 -20.81 7.88
CA LYS A 313 -12.79 -19.73 7.51
C LYS A 313 -12.09 -18.56 6.81
N VAL A 314 -10.84 -18.23 7.21
CA VAL A 314 -10.06 -17.17 6.57
C VAL A 314 -9.56 -17.61 5.19
N VAL A 315 -9.14 -18.87 5.03
CA VAL A 315 -8.79 -19.44 3.71
C VAL A 315 -9.98 -19.31 2.75
N ASP A 316 -11.18 -19.72 3.16
CA ASP A 316 -12.38 -19.64 2.32
C ASP A 316 -12.69 -18.18 1.92
N GLN A 317 -12.61 -17.24 2.86
CA GLN A 317 -12.85 -15.81 2.58
C GLN A 317 -11.82 -15.21 1.62
N ILE A 318 -10.55 -15.62 1.70
CA ILE A 318 -9.50 -15.16 0.77
C ILE A 318 -9.71 -15.74 -0.63
N LEU A 319 -10.10 -17.01 -0.74
CA LEU A 319 -10.45 -17.62 -2.02
C LEU A 319 -11.68 -16.95 -2.65
N GLN A 320 -12.72 -16.67 -1.85
CA GLN A 320 -13.89 -15.91 -2.29
C GLN A 320 -13.51 -14.47 -2.75
N LEU A 321 -12.60 -13.79 -2.03
CA LEU A 321 -12.07 -12.49 -2.46
C LEU A 321 -11.43 -12.60 -3.86
N ARG A 322 -10.65 -13.66 -4.10
CA ARG A 322 -10.00 -13.89 -5.39
C ARG A 322 -11.01 -14.18 -6.51
N GLU A 323 -12.09 -14.91 -6.22
CA GLU A 323 -13.19 -15.12 -7.18
C GLU A 323 -13.86 -13.79 -7.56
N GLN A 324 -14.04 -12.88 -6.61
CA GLN A 324 -14.67 -11.57 -6.84
C GLN A 324 -13.76 -10.56 -7.52
N ALA A 325 -12.50 -10.51 -7.13
CA ALA A 325 -11.55 -9.52 -7.63
C ALA A 325 -10.91 -9.94 -8.96
N GLY A 326 -10.75 -11.22 -9.20
CA GLY A 326 -9.87 -11.81 -10.20
C GLY A 326 -8.49 -12.15 -9.61
N ASP A 327 -7.59 -12.59 -10.46
CA ASP A 327 -6.24 -12.99 -10.06
C ASP A 327 -5.40 -11.77 -9.65
N PHE A 328 -4.65 -11.91 -8.56
CA PHE A 328 -3.68 -10.94 -8.06
C PHE A 328 -2.46 -11.64 -7.43
N GLY A 329 -1.33 -10.96 -7.42
CA GLY A 329 -0.04 -11.53 -7.03
C GLY A 329 0.23 -11.51 -5.54
N GLU A 330 -0.36 -10.55 -4.80
CA GLU A 330 -0.02 -10.35 -3.40
C GLU A 330 -1.22 -9.93 -2.56
N LEU A 331 -1.41 -10.63 -1.44
CA LEU A 331 -2.33 -10.24 -0.38
C LEU A 331 -1.55 -9.45 0.67
N VAL A 332 -1.97 -8.21 0.92
CA VAL A 332 -1.30 -7.32 1.87
C VAL A 332 -2.14 -7.25 3.15
N TYR A 333 -1.61 -7.79 4.23
CA TYR A 333 -2.21 -7.79 5.56
C TYR A 333 -2.13 -6.39 6.17
N ALA A 334 -3.28 -5.76 6.45
CA ALA A 334 -3.29 -4.46 7.10
C ALA A 334 -3.03 -4.60 8.61
N GLY A 335 -1.98 -3.97 9.10
CA GLY A 335 -1.63 -3.92 10.51
C GLY A 335 -2.62 -3.09 11.33
N MET A 336 -2.83 -3.48 12.58
CA MET A 336 -3.69 -2.80 13.56
C MET A 336 -2.90 -2.43 14.81
N ASP A 337 -3.45 -1.55 15.64
CA ASP A 337 -2.88 -1.26 16.97
C ASP A 337 -2.76 -2.54 17.80
N TRP A 338 -1.69 -2.67 18.56
CA TRP A 338 -1.47 -3.86 19.40
C TRP A 338 -2.20 -3.75 20.74
N VAL A 339 -3.53 -3.66 20.72
CA VAL A 339 -4.36 -3.70 21.95
C VAL A 339 -4.14 -5.00 22.72
N ASP A 340 -4.11 -6.12 22.02
CA ASP A 340 -3.70 -7.42 22.54
C ASP A 340 -2.52 -7.95 21.70
N PRO A 341 -1.26 -7.76 22.17
CA PRO A 341 -0.07 -8.17 21.41
C PRO A 341 0.00 -9.68 21.15
N GLN A 342 -0.58 -10.53 22.01
CA GLN A 342 -0.55 -11.98 21.82
C GLN A 342 -1.48 -12.37 20.66
N LEU A 343 -2.70 -11.86 20.65
CA LEU A 343 -3.65 -12.09 19.56
C LEU A 343 -3.14 -11.52 18.23
N ALA A 344 -2.54 -10.33 18.25
CA ALA A 344 -1.98 -9.70 17.05
C ALA A 344 -0.85 -10.56 16.45
N ARG A 345 0.14 -10.97 17.26
CA ARG A 345 1.25 -11.85 16.83
C ARG A 345 0.73 -13.20 16.35
N ARG A 346 -0.21 -13.82 17.09
CA ARG A 346 -0.77 -15.11 16.69
C ARG A 346 -1.50 -15.06 15.37
N SER A 347 -2.25 -13.97 15.09
CA SER A 347 -2.89 -13.76 13.79
C SER A 347 -1.87 -13.69 12.66
N MET A 348 -0.78 -12.95 12.82
CA MET A 348 0.29 -12.86 11.82
C MET A 348 0.99 -14.22 11.59
N GLU A 349 1.25 -14.99 12.66
CA GLU A 349 1.81 -16.34 12.55
C GLU A 349 0.90 -17.26 11.76
N LEU A 350 -0.38 -17.34 12.13
CA LEU A 350 -1.36 -18.19 11.45
C LEU A 350 -1.52 -17.81 9.97
N MET A 351 -1.46 -16.51 9.65
CA MET A 351 -1.46 -16.08 8.25
C MET A 351 -0.28 -16.65 7.48
N ALA A 352 0.93 -16.55 8.02
CA ALA A 352 2.15 -16.99 7.33
C ALA A 352 2.28 -18.51 7.27
N THR A 353 1.99 -19.21 8.38
CA THR A 353 2.32 -20.64 8.53
C THR A 353 1.19 -21.58 8.14
N GLU A 354 -0.08 -21.10 8.19
CA GLU A 354 -1.25 -21.95 7.97
C GLU A 354 -2.12 -21.46 6.80
N VAL A 355 -2.52 -20.18 6.83
CA VAL A 355 -3.49 -19.65 5.85
C VAL A 355 -2.88 -19.57 4.46
N MET A 356 -1.76 -18.87 4.30
CA MET A 356 -1.16 -18.65 2.98
C MET A 356 -0.69 -19.94 2.29
N PRO A 357 -0.08 -20.92 2.97
CA PRO A 357 0.22 -22.20 2.36
C PRO A 357 -1.03 -22.92 1.81
N ARG A 358 -2.16 -22.90 2.54
CA ARG A 358 -3.41 -23.55 2.10
C ARG A 358 -4.06 -22.80 0.94
N VAL A 359 -4.08 -21.46 0.99
CA VAL A 359 -4.56 -20.64 -0.13
C VAL A 359 -3.72 -20.91 -1.39
N ASN A 360 -2.40 -20.94 -1.28
CA ASN A 360 -1.52 -21.19 -2.42
C ASN A 360 -1.68 -22.62 -2.98
N ALA A 361 -1.88 -23.61 -2.12
CA ALA A 361 -2.18 -24.97 -2.55
C ALA A 361 -3.51 -25.05 -3.33
N ALA A 362 -4.57 -24.39 -2.84
CA ALA A 362 -5.87 -24.34 -3.51
C ALA A 362 -5.79 -23.66 -4.89
N ILE A 363 -5.07 -22.53 -4.99
CA ILE A 363 -4.83 -21.82 -6.26
C ILE A 363 -4.06 -22.71 -7.26
N GLY A 364 -3.02 -23.40 -6.81
CA GLY A 364 -2.24 -24.32 -7.66
C GLY A 364 -3.06 -25.48 -8.19
N MET A 365 -3.94 -26.08 -7.37
CA MET A 365 -4.85 -27.13 -7.79
C MET A 365 -5.88 -26.64 -8.82
N ALA A 366 -6.46 -25.45 -8.63
CA ALA A 366 -7.39 -24.88 -9.58
C ALA A 366 -6.75 -24.62 -10.94
N ALA A 367 -5.54 -24.07 -10.97
CA ALA A 367 -4.79 -23.82 -12.21
C ALA A 367 -4.48 -25.13 -12.96
N ALA A 368 -4.06 -26.18 -12.24
CA ALA A 368 -3.78 -27.49 -12.82
C ALA A 368 -5.05 -28.15 -13.40
N SER A 369 -6.20 -27.99 -12.75
CA SER A 369 -7.50 -28.50 -13.24
C SER A 369 -7.95 -27.78 -14.51
N SER A 370 -7.82 -26.47 -14.58
CA SER A 370 -8.15 -25.66 -15.75
C SER A 370 -7.28 -26.00 -16.96
N ALA A 371 -5.98 -26.22 -16.75
CA ALA A 371 -5.06 -26.62 -17.82
C ALA A 371 -5.39 -28.00 -18.41
N ARG A 372 -5.82 -28.96 -17.57
CA ARG A 372 -6.25 -30.30 -18.03
C ARG A 372 -7.52 -30.24 -18.87
N LEU A 373 -8.51 -29.41 -18.51
CA LEU A 373 -9.75 -29.23 -19.27
C LEU A 373 -9.50 -28.60 -20.63
N GLN A 374 -8.60 -27.64 -20.73
CA GLN A 374 -8.23 -27.00 -22.01
C GLN A 374 -7.42 -27.96 -22.92
N GLY A 375 -6.59 -28.81 -22.36
CA GLY A 375 -5.82 -29.83 -23.11
C GLY A 375 -6.68 -31.00 -23.63
N SER A 376 -7.85 -31.27 -23.01
CA SER A 376 -8.76 -32.34 -23.45
C SER A 376 -9.80 -31.90 -24.49
N SER A 377 -9.95 -30.59 -24.74
CA SER A 377 -10.85 -30.04 -25.76
C SER A 377 -10.17 -29.81 -27.14
N GLY A 378 -8.90 -30.19 -27.28
CA GLY A 378 -8.09 -30.05 -28.48
C GLY A 378 -7.74 -31.34 -29.22
N LEU A 379 -8.52 -32.45 -29.00
CA LEU A 379 -8.38 -33.73 -29.72
C LEU A 379 -9.60 -33.98 -30.57
#